data_77e36ec6baad4df5c57b4bf6d7134d71
#
_entry.id   77e36ec6baad4df5c57b4bf6d7134d71
#
_cell.length_a   1.000
_cell.length_b   1.000
_cell.length_c   1.000
_cell.angle_alpha   90.00
_cell.angle_beta   90.00
_cell.angle_gamma   90.00
#
_symmetry.space_group_name_H-M   'P 1'
#
loop_
_entity.id
_entity.type
_entity.pdbx_description
1 polymer ?
#
loop_
_entity_poly.entity_id
_entity_poly.type
_entity_poly.pdbx_seq_one_letter_code
_entity_poly.pdbx_strand_id
1 'polypeptide(L)'
;MSGENWLVLLPTEAMEVIDKSYAWGNLTCRLSAPDKAAIVVALSNEDSDLVHLTEDPDHFLTVADFNRVGHWYRVPADAAFCAYLLTHQHATMPFDAFQTLVPQAIAPLPGQWHIAVTFCPDPPEIRDGERLPAWSAWTISNDTVRPISLDIQDGTQHVTALGSLWPTSLLSTSRALLLGAGSIGGDAAEALASYGVGHIDLVDPDKILFHNVPRHVLAAASVGMSKVDGLKASLNRQWPESNISPWPIDLTANANITRPLIDAADIIICTVDGVEPRRVANYLARRAGKPIVFACVLADGRYGEILRIRALPEVGCLDCQRRYMRDNGMIDPEPSLDRGY
;
A
#
# COMPACT_ATOMS: atom_id res chain seq x y z
N MET A 1 31.24 6.34 10.35
CA MET A 1 30.16 5.56 9.66
C MET A 1 30.09 6.10 8.25
N SER A 2 30.33 5.28 7.26
CA SER A 2 30.31 5.70 5.85
C SER A 2 28.86 6.08 5.48
N GLY A 3 28.67 7.27 4.92
CA GLY A 3 27.35 7.77 4.48
C GLY A 3 26.77 7.05 3.25
N GLU A 4 27.06 5.76 3.12
CA GLU A 4 26.69 4.95 1.97
C GLU A 4 25.26 4.44 2.13
N ASN A 5 24.44 4.69 1.12
CA ASN A 5 23.09 4.13 0.94
C ASN A 5 22.03 4.53 1.99
N TRP A 6 22.01 5.76 2.45
CA TRP A 6 20.87 6.28 3.21
C TRP A 6 19.71 6.58 2.28
N LEU A 7 18.49 6.30 2.77
CA LEU A 7 17.22 6.71 2.17
C LEU A 7 16.58 7.77 3.06
N VAL A 8 16.17 8.88 2.46
CA VAL A 8 15.36 9.91 3.14
C VAL A 8 13.92 9.78 2.66
N LEU A 9 13.01 9.64 3.58
CA LEU A 9 11.57 9.70 3.35
C LEU A 9 11.10 11.13 3.63
N LEU A 10 10.59 11.81 2.59
CA LEU A 10 10.12 13.18 2.68
C LEU A 10 8.59 13.22 2.54
N PRO A 11 7.84 13.52 3.63
CA PRO A 11 6.39 13.66 3.57
C PRO A 11 5.96 14.82 2.66
N THR A 12 4.82 14.69 2.01
CA THR A 12 4.26 15.74 1.12
C THR A 12 4.02 17.04 1.88
N GLU A 13 3.60 16.96 3.15
CA GLU A 13 3.44 18.15 4.00
C GLU A 13 4.75 18.94 4.15
N ALA A 14 5.88 18.24 4.25
CA ALA A 14 7.20 18.89 4.29
C ALA A 14 7.49 19.64 2.98
N MET A 15 7.14 19.06 1.84
CA MET A 15 7.29 19.70 0.54
C MET A 15 6.48 20.99 0.44
N GLU A 16 5.25 20.99 0.91
CA GLU A 16 4.39 22.16 0.89
C GLU A 16 4.94 23.33 1.72
N VAL A 17 5.53 23.02 2.88
CA VAL A 17 6.15 24.03 3.74
C VAL A 17 7.40 24.59 3.07
N ILE A 18 8.27 23.74 2.55
CA ILE A 18 9.50 24.15 1.87
C ILE A 18 9.20 24.97 0.60
N ASP A 19 8.19 24.56 -0.18
CA ASP A 19 7.81 25.29 -1.40
C ASP A 19 7.29 26.71 -1.12
N LYS A 20 6.61 26.91 0.00
CA LYS A 20 6.10 28.21 0.45
C LYS A 20 7.17 29.08 1.12
N SER A 21 8.32 28.52 1.51
CA SER A 21 9.42 29.21 2.21
C SER A 21 10.43 29.81 1.23
N TYR A 22 11.24 30.78 1.71
CA TYR A 22 12.08 31.59 0.81
C TYR A 22 13.48 31.03 0.56
N ALA A 23 14.20 30.58 1.59
CA ALA A 23 15.62 30.26 1.43
C ALA A 23 16.06 28.94 2.05
N TRP A 24 15.88 28.76 3.36
CA TRP A 24 16.37 27.57 4.09
C TRP A 24 15.69 27.43 5.45
N GLY A 25 15.88 26.29 6.09
CA GLY A 25 15.42 26.06 7.45
C GLY A 25 16.01 24.79 8.04
N ASN A 26 15.60 24.49 9.27
CA ASN A 26 15.99 23.25 9.91
C ASN A 26 15.00 22.15 9.59
N LEU A 27 15.47 20.92 9.59
CA LEU A 27 14.64 19.74 9.59
C LEU A 27 15.07 18.79 10.72
N THR A 28 14.11 18.04 11.24
CA THR A 28 14.36 16.96 12.19
C THR A 28 14.03 15.66 11.51
N CYS A 29 15.02 14.76 11.46
CA CYS A 29 14.84 13.41 10.96
C CYS A 29 14.84 12.44 12.14
N ARG A 30 13.90 11.48 12.10
CA ARG A 30 14.02 10.24 12.87
C ARG A 30 14.82 9.25 12.04
N LEU A 31 15.86 8.66 12.62
CA LEU A 31 16.78 7.77 11.92
C LEU A 31 16.69 6.34 12.43
N SER A 32 16.75 5.39 11.51
CA SER A 32 17.06 3.99 11.78
C SER A 32 18.45 3.67 11.20
N ALA A 33 19.43 3.48 12.08
CA ALA A 33 20.79 3.17 11.65
C ALA A 33 20.92 1.77 11.03
N PRO A 34 20.24 0.73 11.53
CA PRO A 34 20.24 -0.58 10.90
C PRO A 34 19.72 -0.57 9.46
N ASP A 35 18.63 0.17 9.21
CA ASP A 35 17.98 0.24 7.90
C ASP A 35 18.59 1.29 6.99
N LYS A 36 19.46 2.16 7.52
CA LYS A 36 20.00 3.35 6.84
C LYS A 36 18.89 4.21 6.24
N ALA A 37 17.83 4.39 6.99
CA ALA A 37 16.65 5.16 6.61
C ALA A 37 16.44 6.33 7.57
N ALA A 38 15.89 7.41 7.04
CA ALA A 38 15.55 8.61 7.79
C ALA A 38 14.20 9.13 7.32
N ILE A 39 13.31 9.48 8.23
CA ILE A 39 12.06 10.17 7.91
C ILE A 39 12.09 11.58 8.48
N VAL A 40 11.67 12.56 7.69
CA VAL A 40 11.51 13.94 8.14
C VAL A 40 10.22 14.03 8.96
N VAL A 41 10.33 14.39 10.24
CA VAL A 41 9.20 14.44 11.20
C VAL A 41 8.83 15.85 11.64
N ALA A 42 9.72 16.81 11.44
CA ALA A 42 9.45 18.22 11.68
C ALA A 42 10.40 19.10 10.89
N LEU A 43 10.00 20.31 10.60
CA LEU A 43 10.85 21.32 9.96
C LEU A 43 10.51 22.74 10.46
N SER A 44 11.45 23.63 10.31
CA SER A 44 11.22 25.06 10.49
C SER A 44 11.54 25.82 9.23
N ASN A 45 10.86 26.94 9.05
CA ASN A 45 11.20 27.94 8.03
C ASN A 45 12.29 28.92 8.55
N GLU A 46 12.58 29.96 7.77
CA GLU A 46 13.55 31.01 8.12
C GLU A 46 13.17 31.77 9.41
N ASP A 47 11.89 31.91 9.69
CA ASP A 47 11.34 32.59 10.86
C ASP A 47 11.37 31.73 12.12
N SER A 48 11.93 30.52 12.02
CA SER A 48 12.04 29.52 13.09
C SER A 48 10.70 28.95 13.57
N ASP A 49 9.63 29.12 12.83
CA ASP A 49 8.36 28.47 13.11
C ASP A 49 8.49 26.96 12.90
N LEU A 50 8.36 26.22 13.99
CA LEU A 50 8.45 24.75 13.95
C LEU A 50 7.13 24.15 13.49
N VAL A 51 7.16 23.42 12.38
CA VAL A 51 6.04 22.66 11.87
C VAL A 51 6.29 21.19 12.16
N HIS A 52 5.43 20.58 12.98
CA HIS A 52 5.39 19.15 13.16
C HIS A 52 4.54 18.53 12.04
N LEU A 53 5.06 17.49 11.41
CA LEU A 53 4.34 16.77 10.39
C LEU A 53 3.36 15.80 11.04
N THR A 54 2.18 15.68 10.46
CA THR A 54 1.07 14.89 11.03
C THR A 54 1.20 13.39 10.74
N GLU A 55 2.01 13.02 9.76
CA GLU A 55 2.24 11.61 9.45
C GLU A 55 2.90 10.89 10.62
N ASP A 56 2.35 9.74 10.99
CA ASP A 56 2.88 8.89 12.06
C ASP A 56 4.19 8.23 11.60
N PRO A 57 5.34 8.71 12.06
CA PRO A 57 6.63 8.16 11.64
C PRO A 57 6.83 6.72 12.10
N ASP A 58 6.09 6.25 13.09
CA ASP A 58 6.14 4.86 13.57
C ASP A 58 5.59 3.87 12.53
N HIS A 59 4.90 4.38 11.49
CA HIS A 59 4.43 3.58 10.37
C HIS A 59 5.57 3.13 9.44
N PHE A 60 6.59 3.95 9.28
CA PHE A 60 7.68 3.74 8.30
C PHE A 60 8.94 3.15 8.91
N LEU A 61 9.23 3.51 10.16
CA LEU A 61 10.42 3.06 10.86
C LEU A 61 10.02 2.42 12.20
N THR A 62 10.02 1.09 12.23
CA THR A 62 9.64 0.32 13.43
C THR A 62 10.61 0.48 14.58
N VAL A 63 11.86 0.85 14.30
CA VAL A 63 12.90 1.08 15.30
C VAL A 63 13.65 2.36 14.92
N ALA A 64 13.27 3.47 15.53
CA ALA A 64 14.01 4.71 15.39
C ALA A 64 15.02 4.82 16.53
N ASP A 65 16.32 4.86 16.18
CA ASP A 65 17.39 4.93 17.18
C ASP A 65 17.45 6.30 17.85
N PHE A 66 17.28 7.38 17.06
CA PHE A 66 17.38 8.76 17.58
C PHE A 66 16.88 9.79 16.55
N ASN A 67 16.55 10.98 17.06
CA ASN A 67 16.27 12.14 16.23
C ASN A 67 17.57 12.90 15.94
N ARG A 68 17.71 13.40 14.72
CA ARG A 68 18.83 14.24 14.30
C ARG A 68 18.34 15.49 13.60
N VAL A 69 18.94 16.62 13.94
CA VAL A 69 18.70 17.89 13.25
C VAL A 69 19.54 17.92 11.99
N GLY A 70 18.93 18.32 10.90
CA GLY A 70 19.54 18.60 9.61
C GLY A 70 18.99 19.91 9.06
N HIS A 71 19.11 20.12 7.75
CA HIS A 71 18.72 21.37 7.12
C HIS A 71 18.03 21.11 5.78
N TRP A 72 17.18 22.03 5.38
CA TRP A 72 16.69 22.08 4.02
C TRP A 72 17.09 23.42 3.37
N TYR A 73 17.31 23.40 2.07
CA TYR A 73 17.76 24.55 1.30
C TYR A 73 17.01 24.69 0.01
N ARG A 74 16.59 25.91 -0.32
CA ARG A 74 16.13 26.24 -1.67
C ARG A 74 17.35 26.55 -2.52
N VAL A 75 17.48 25.92 -3.68
CA VAL A 75 18.72 25.93 -4.46
C VAL A 75 18.49 26.31 -5.92
N PRO A 76 19.52 26.86 -6.60
CA PRO A 76 19.46 27.15 -8.03
C PRO A 76 19.59 25.88 -8.88
N ALA A 77 19.33 26.04 -10.17
CA ALA A 77 19.39 24.98 -11.18
C ALA A 77 20.76 24.24 -11.20
N ASP A 78 21.86 24.96 -11.01
CA ASP A 78 23.20 24.37 -11.02
C ASP A 78 23.41 23.37 -9.87
N ALA A 79 22.81 23.61 -8.72
CA ALA A 79 22.87 22.68 -7.59
C ALA A 79 22.05 21.40 -7.87
N ALA A 80 20.88 21.53 -8.50
CA ALA A 80 20.07 20.38 -8.92
C ALA A 80 20.80 19.54 -9.98
N PHE A 81 21.45 20.19 -10.95
CA PHE A 81 22.26 19.51 -11.96
C PHE A 81 23.47 18.80 -11.34
N CYS A 82 24.13 19.43 -10.38
CA CYS A 82 25.24 18.82 -9.64
C CYS A 82 24.77 17.57 -8.86
N ALA A 83 23.61 17.65 -8.19
CA ALA A 83 23.02 16.51 -7.50
C ALA A 83 22.80 15.32 -8.45
N TYR A 84 22.21 15.59 -9.61
CA TYR A 84 21.98 14.60 -10.64
C TYR A 84 23.29 13.92 -11.10
N LEU A 85 24.30 14.69 -11.45
CA LEU A 85 25.58 14.15 -11.90
C LEU A 85 26.25 13.29 -10.83
N LEU A 86 26.34 13.78 -9.59
CA LEU A 86 27.00 13.06 -8.50
C LEU A 86 26.26 11.76 -8.14
N THR A 87 24.92 11.76 -8.22
CA THR A 87 24.12 10.55 -8.02
C THR A 87 24.44 9.50 -9.06
N HIS A 88 24.47 9.86 -10.34
CA HIS A 88 24.75 8.94 -11.44
C HIS A 88 26.20 8.43 -11.45
N GLN A 89 27.13 9.25 -10.98
CA GLN A 89 28.54 8.89 -10.90
C GLN A 89 28.91 8.20 -9.58
N HIS A 90 27.97 8.06 -8.64
CA HIS A 90 28.25 7.59 -7.27
C HIS A 90 29.37 8.37 -6.60
N ALA A 91 29.46 9.67 -6.89
CA ALA A 91 30.55 10.53 -6.47
C ALA A 91 30.17 11.40 -5.26
N THR A 92 31.18 12.04 -4.70
CA THR A 92 31.04 13.02 -3.62
C THR A 92 31.70 14.31 -4.03
N MET A 93 31.37 15.39 -3.34
CA MET A 93 32.07 16.67 -3.51
C MET A 93 32.56 17.21 -2.17
N PRO A 94 33.61 18.07 -2.16
CA PRO A 94 34.04 18.79 -0.97
C PRO A 94 32.93 19.72 -0.46
N PHE A 95 32.91 19.96 0.87
CA PHE A 95 31.91 20.83 1.47
C PHE A 95 32.01 22.28 0.99
N ASP A 96 33.19 22.81 0.78
CA ASP A 96 33.40 24.17 0.24
C ASP A 96 32.84 24.34 -1.17
N ALA A 97 32.95 23.32 -2.02
CA ALA A 97 32.34 23.33 -3.34
C ALA A 97 30.82 23.30 -3.24
N PHE A 98 30.27 22.51 -2.32
CA PHE A 98 28.83 22.51 -2.06
C PHE A 98 28.35 23.87 -1.54
N GLN A 99 29.08 24.49 -0.62
CA GLN A 99 28.76 25.80 -0.07
C GLN A 99 28.81 26.91 -1.13
N THR A 100 29.61 26.74 -2.17
CA THR A 100 29.59 27.67 -3.33
C THR A 100 28.25 27.61 -4.07
N LEU A 101 27.64 26.43 -4.19
CA LEU A 101 26.31 26.22 -4.81
C LEU A 101 25.16 26.57 -3.86
N VAL A 102 25.35 26.35 -2.57
CA VAL A 102 24.36 26.55 -1.51
C VAL A 102 24.99 27.42 -0.41
N PRO A 103 25.05 28.74 -0.56
CA PRO A 103 25.75 29.63 0.35
C PRO A 103 25.29 29.55 1.82
N GLN A 104 24.04 29.15 2.05
CA GLN A 104 23.47 28.98 3.38
C GLN A 104 23.82 27.62 4.02
N ALA A 105 24.54 26.74 3.31
CA ALA A 105 24.88 25.42 3.82
C ALA A 105 25.71 25.51 5.11
N ILE A 106 25.29 24.76 6.10
CA ILE A 106 25.90 24.73 7.44
C ILE A 106 26.77 23.48 7.56
N ALA A 107 28.05 23.67 7.88
CA ALA A 107 28.91 22.55 8.16
C ALA A 107 28.59 21.94 9.55
N PRO A 108 28.54 20.62 9.67
CA PRO A 108 28.45 19.99 10.98
C PRO A 108 29.74 20.18 11.78
N LEU A 109 29.68 19.97 13.09
CA LEU A 109 30.89 19.96 13.92
C LEU A 109 31.81 18.82 13.49
N PRO A 110 33.16 18.97 13.73
CA PRO A 110 34.13 17.94 13.37
C PRO A 110 33.73 16.55 13.90
N GLY A 111 33.76 15.55 13.03
CA GLY A 111 33.35 14.17 13.35
C GLY A 111 31.86 13.93 13.39
N GLN A 112 31.05 14.95 13.12
CA GLN A 112 29.61 14.83 12.98
C GLN A 112 29.19 14.85 11.51
N TRP A 113 27.94 14.48 11.26
CA TRP A 113 27.27 14.57 9.95
C TRP A 113 25.80 14.85 10.15
N HIS A 114 25.15 15.40 9.16
CA HIS A 114 23.67 15.56 9.16
C HIS A 114 23.10 15.28 7.76
N ILE A 115 21.77 15.16 7.72
CA ILE A 115 21.01 15.06 6.48
C ILE A 115 20.62 16.46 6.02
N ALA A 116 20.71 16.71 4.73
CA ALA A 116 20.13 17.88 4.12
C ALA A 116 19.18 17.48 2.98
N VAL A 117 18.16 18.29 2.78
CA VAL A 117 17.24 18.21 1.63
C VAL A 117 17.38 19.49 0.83
N THR A 118 17.50 19.38 -0.48
CA THR A 118 17.51 20.53 -1.38
C THR A 118 16.30 20.53 -2.30
N PHE A 119 15.74 21.71 -2.52
CA PHE A 119 14.62 21.96 -3.42
C PHE A 119 14.98 23.00 -4.48
N CYS A 120 14.86 22.64 -5.74
CA CYS A 120 15.01 23.52 -6.89
C CYS A 120 13.62 23.81 -7.47
N PRO A 121 13.09 25.04 -7.37
CA PRO A 121 11.74 25.38 -7.86
C PRO A 121 11.59 25.27 -9.38
N ASP A 122 12.67 25.52 -10.10
CA ASP A 122 12.70 25.45 -11.57
C ASP A 122 13.87 24.57 -12.02
N PRO A 123 13.71 23.24 -11.91
CA PRO A 123 14.77 22.32 -12.29
C PRO A 123 14.98 22.34 -13.81
N PRO A 124 16.24 22.29 -14.27
CA PRO A 124 16.56 22.39 -15.68
C PRO A 124 16.07 21.18 -16.46
N GLU A 125 15.74 21.41 -17.72
CA GLU A 125 15.44 20.36 -18.67
C GLU A 125 16.74 19.70 -19.15
N ILE A 126 16.77 18.36 -19.17
CA ILE A 126 17.93 17.59 -19.60
C ILE A 126 17.83 17.27 -21.08
N ARG A 127 16.67 16.75 -21.52
CA ARG A 127 16.44 16.25 -22.87
C ARG A 127 14.94 16.05 -23.14
N ASP A 128 14.49 16.45 -24.33
CA ASP A 128 13.16 16.12 -24.87
C ASP A 128 11.97 16.37 -23.91
N GLY A 129 12.04 17.43 -23.07
CA GLY A 129 11.00 17.77 -22.10
C GLY A 129 11.15 17.07 -20.74
N GLU A 130 12.19 16.24 -20.56
CA GLU A 130 12.49 15.62 -19.27
C GLU A 130 13.22 16.61 -18.37
N ARG A 131 12.64 16.95 -17.23
CA ARG A 131 13.26 17.82 -16.22
C ARG A 131 14.00 17.02 -15.17
N LEU A 132 15.05 17.61 -14.62
CA LEU A 132 15.74 17.06 -13.46
C LEU A 132 14.80 16.97 -12.25
N PRO A 133 15.04 16.04 -11.31
CA PRO A 133 14.33 16.02 -10.04
C PRO A 133 14.44 17.38 -9.32
N ALA A 134 13.32 17.93 -8.90
CA ALA A 134 13.27 19.17 -8.12
C ALA A 134 13.86 18.98 -6.71
N TRP A 135 13.84 17.76 -6.20
CA TRP A 135 14.20 17.41 -4.86
C TRP A 135 15.44 16.50 -4.85
N SER A 136 16.34 16.74 -3.91
CA SER A 136 17.50 15.88 -3.68
C SER A 136 17.83 15.82 -2.19
N ALA A 137 18.40 14.71 -1.75
CA ALA A 137 18.87 14.53 -0.37
C ALA A 137 20.38 14.29 -0.31
N TRP A 138 20.95 14.67 0.80
CA TRP A 138 22.38 14.67 1.01
C TRP A 138 22.76 14.23 2.42
N THR A 139 23.88 13.57 2.54
CA THR A 139 24.62 13.53 3.80
C THR A 139 25.77 14.54 3.74
N ILE A 140 25.83 15.41 4.74
CA ILE A 140 26.87 16.44 4.85
C ILE A 140 27.74 16.10 6.06
N SER A 141 29.02 15.91 5.82
CA SER A 141 30.07 15.86 6.83
C SER A 141 30.92 17.15 6.80
N ASN A 142 31.83 17.30 7.69
CA ASN A 142 32.69 18.50 7.74
C ASN A 142 33.49 18.71 6.44
N ASP A 143 33.86 17.63 5.75
CA ASP A 143 34.76 17.70 4.60
C ASP A 143 34.08 17.30 3.29
N THR A 144 32.97 16.55 3.37
CA THR A 144 32.42 15.86 2.22
C THR A 144 30.89 15.90 2.20
N VAL A 145 30.36 16.14 1.04
CA VAL A 145 28.92 16.08 0.75
C VAL A 145 28.66 14.96 -0.24
N ARG A 146 27.67 14.13 0.07
CA ARG A 146 27.28 12.99 -0.76
C ARG A 146 25.77 13.03 -1.03
N PRO A 147 25.33 12.90 -2.28
CA PRO A 147 23.91 12.66 -2.56
C PRO A 147 23.50 11.28 -2.04
N ILE A 148 22.26 11.19 -1.55
CA ILE A 148 21.65 9.97 -1.06
C ILE A 148 20.24 9.84 -1.66
N SER A 149 19.66 8.65 -1.56
CA SER A 149 18.32 8.40 -2.07
C SER A 149 17.27 9.22 -1.32
N LEU A 150 16.34 9.79 -2.08
CA LEU A 150 15.17 10.48 -1.56
C LEU A 150 13.91 9.82 -2.14
N ASP A 151 12.94 9.54 -1.30
CA ASP A 151 11.62 9.10 -1.68
C ASP A 151 10.57 10.03 -1.10
N ILE A 152 9.64 10.48 -1.94
CA ILE A 152 8.58 11.39 -1.55
C ILE A 152 7.38 10.58 -1.12
N GLN A 153 6.98 10.77 0.13
CA GLN A 153 5.82 10.12 0.71
C GLN A 153 4.58 10.97 0.43
N ASP A 154 3.98 10.76 -0.74
CA ASP A 154 2.80 11.53 -1.18
C ASP A 154 1.48 10.95 -0.66
N GLY A 155 1.53 9.93 0.20
CA GLY A 155 0.34 9.25 0.73
C GLY A 155 -0.45 8.48 -0.34
N THR A 156 -0.13 8.68 -1.62
CA THR A 156 -0.73 7.94 -2.72
C THR A 156 -0.01 6.61 -2.88
N GLN A 157 -0.66 5.55 -2.47
CA GLN A 157 -0.12 4.21 -2.71
C GLN A 157 -0.37 3.83 -4.19
N HIS A 158 0.39 4.08 -5.01
CA HIS A 158 1.46 3.60 -5.87
C HIS A 158 1.03 2.64 -6.98
N VAL A 159 -0.24 2.26 -7.10
CA VAL A 159 -0.76 1.63 -8.31
C VAL A 159 -0.59 2.60 -9.49
N THR A 160 -0.65 3.90 -9.23
CA THR A 160 -0.35 4.96 -10.21
C THR A 160 1.10 4.93 -10.70
N ALA A 161 2.04 4.47 -9.89
CA ALA A 161 3.45 4.29 -10.29
C ALA A 161 3.64 3.20 -11.36
N LEU A 162 2.67 2.27 -11.49
CA LEU A 162 2.66 1.27 -12.56
C LEU A 162 2.27 1.87 -13.93
N GLY A 163 1.84 3.13 -13.96
CA GLY A 163 1.58 3.91 -15.16
C GLY A 163 0.64 3.21 -16.15
N SER A 164 1.00 3.25 -17.43
CA SER A 164 0.21 2.64 -18.50
C SER A 164 0.20 1.10 -18.51
N LEU A 165 1.03 0.46 -17.71
CA LEU A 165 1.10 -1.01 -17.59
C LEU A 165 -0.03 -1.60 -16.76
N TRP A 166 -0.70 -0.77 -15.95
CA TRP A 166 -1.75 -1.21 -15.05
C TRP A 166 -3.04 -0.42 -15.29
N PRO A 167 -4.22 -1.07 -15.35
CA PRO A 167 -5.49 -0.41 -15.67
C PRO A 167 -6.08 0.34 -14.45
N THR A 168 -5.31 1.29 -13.89
CA THR A 168 -5.64 2.01 -12.65
C THR A 168 -7.00 2.68 -12.69
N SER A 169 -7.31 3.38 -13.78
CA SER A 169 -8.59 4.09 -13.94
C SER A 169 -9.81 3.15 -13.97
N LEU A 170 -9.64 1.95 -14.51
CA LEU A 170 -10.69 0.93 -14.51
C LEU A 170 -10.86 0.35 -13.10
N LEU A 171 -9.76 -0.03 -12.46
CA LEU A 171 -9.80 -0.68 -11.15
C LEU A 171 -10.28 0.27 -10.05
N SER A 172 -9.86 1.54 -10.06
CA SER A 172 -10.29 2.53 -9.07
C SER A 172 -11.79 2.82 -9.09
N THR A 173 -12.47 2.55 -10.19
CA THR A 173 -13.92 2.67 -10.31
C THR A 173 -14.66 1.33 -10.16
N SER A 174 -13.93 0.22 -10.15
CA SER A 174 -14.52 -1.13 -10.04
C SER A 174 -14.94 -1.47 -8.62
N ARG A 175 -15.98 -2.31 -8.52
CA ARG A 175 -16.53 -2.81 -7.27
C ARG A 175 -16.43 -4.32 -7.19
N ALA A 176 -15.69 -4.84 -6.22
CA ALA A 176 -15.59 -6.26 -5.93
C ALA A 176 -16.45 -6.62 -4.70
N LEU A 177 -17.19 -7.71 -4.80
CA LEU A 177 -17.90 -8.31 -3.66
C LEU A 177 -17.19 -9.59 -3.26
N LEU A 178 -16.70 -9.64 -2.03
CA LEU A 178 -16.07 -10.80 -1.45
C LEU A 178 -17.03 -11.49 -0.47
N LEU A 179 -17.40 -12.70 -0.80
CA LEU A 179 -18.24 -13.58 0.04
C LEU A 179 -17.31 -14.59 0.73
N GLY A 180 -17.15 -14.43 2.05
CA GLY A 180 -16.21 -15.15 2.89
C GLY A 180 -14.91 -14.35 3.10
N ALA A 181 -14.59 -14.10 4.36
CA ALA A 181 -13.41 -13.36 4.82
C ALA A 181 -12.48 -14.26 5.66
N GLY A 182 -12.40 -15.54 5.31
CA GLY A 182 -11.48 -16.51 5.90
C GLY A 182 -10.06 -16.38 5.34
N SER A 183 -9.25 -17.45 5.43
CA SER A 183 -7.85 -17.45 4.94
C SER A 183 -7.76 -17.00 3.47
N ILE A 184 -8.47 -17.67 2.57
CA ILE A 184 -8.44 -17.34 1.13
C ILE A 184 -9.06 -15.96 0.86
N GLY A 185 -10.16 -15.65 1.55
CA GLY A 185 -10.85 -14.37 1.38
C GLY A 185 -10.04 -13.18 1.90
N GLY A 186 -9.32 -13.35 2.99
CA GLY A 186 -8.42 -12.33 3.52
C GLY A 186 -7.30 -11.98 2.53
N ASP A 187 -6.62 -12.99 1.99
CA ASP A 187 -5.57 -12.82 0.97
C ASP A 187 -6.13 -12.19 -0.31
N ALA A 188 -7.35 -12.61 -0.73
CA ALA A 188 -8.00 -12.04 -1.89
C ALA A 188 -8.38 -10.56 -1.69
N ALA A 189 -8.85 -10.18 -0.50
CA ALA A 189 -9.17 -8.80 -0.16
C ALA A 189 -7.91 -7.91 -0.19
N GLU A 190 -6.81 -8.39 0.36
CA GLU A 190 -5.52 -7.69 0.32
C GLU A 190 -5.02 -7.51 -1.10
N ALA A 191 -5.07 -8.57 -1.91
CA ALA A 191 -4.68 -8.49 -3.33
C ALA A 191 -5.55 -7.50 -4.12
N LEU A 192 -6.88 -7.49 -3.92
CA LEU A 192 -7.77 -6.53 -4.58
C LEU A 192 -7.46 -5.09 -4.21
N ALA A 193 -7.24 -4.82 -2.91
CA ALA A 193 -6.88 -3.49 -2.44
C ALA A 193 -5.51 -3.05 -2.99
N SER A 194 -4.50 -3.93 -2.94
CA SER A 194 -3.16 -3.66 -3.47
C SER A 194 -3.14 -3.44 -4.99
N TYR A 195 -4.10 -3.99 -5.72
CA TYR A 195 -4.25 -3.76 -7.16
C TYR A 195 -5.02 -2.49 -7.49
N GLY A 196 -5.53 -1.76 -6.49
CA GLY A 196 -6.21 -0.49 -6.66
C GLY A 196 -7.69 -0.61 -6.99
N VAL A 197 -8.36 -1.71 -6.57
CA VAL A 197 -9.81 -1.82 -6.67
C VAL A 197 -10.47 -0.79 -5.75
N GLY A 198 -11.26 0.12 -6.33
CA GLY A 198 -11.79 1.29 -5.60
C GLY A 198 -12.84 0.94 -4.53
N HIS A 199 -13.64 -0.11 -4.73
CA HIS A 199 -14.65 -0.53 -3.77
C HIS A 199 -14.60 -2.03 -3.51
N ILE A 200 -14.52 -2.42 -2.24
CA ILE A 200 -14.51 -3.81 -1.82
C ILE A 200 -15.55 -4.01 -0.72
N ASP A 201 -16.61 -4.77 -1.02
CA ASP A 201 -17.58 -5.21 -0.04
C ASP A 201 -17.16 -6.56 0.54
N LEU A 202 -17.05 -6.68 1.85
CA LEU A 202 -16.65 -7.88 2.57
C LEU A 202 -17.84 -8.46 3.32
N VAL A 203 -18.24 -9.69 3.02
CA VAL A 203 -19.38 -10.38 3.67
C VAL A 203 -18.88 -11.63 4.39
N ASP A 204 -18.97 -11.66 5.71
CA ASP A 204 -18.65 -12.83 6.55
C ASP A 204 -19.29 -12.66 7.94
N PRO A 205 -20.05 -13.64 8.48
CA PRO A 205 -20.69 -13.51 9.79
C PRO A 205 -19.74 -13.73 10.97
N ASP A 206 -18.56 -14.28 10.74
CA ASP A 206 -17.69 -14.82 11.78
C ASP A 206 -16.81 -13.77 12.45
N LYS A 207 -16.30 -14.16 13.60
CA LYS A 207 -15.24 -13.47 14.34
C LYS A 207 -13.90 -14.16 14.16
N ILE A 208 -12.83 -13.41 14.33
CA ILE A 208 -11.47 -13.95 14.42
C ILE A 208 -11.31 -14.69 15.75
N LEU A 209 -10.89 -15.94 15.67
CA LEU A 209 -10.57 -16.78 16.80
C LEU A 209 -9.09 -17.19 16.75
N PHE A 210 -8.52 -17.62 17.90
CA PHE A 210 -7.09 -17.98 17.97
C PHE A 210 -6.66 -19.02 16.94
N HIS A 211 -7.50 -20.01 16.65
CA HIS A 211 -7.19 -21.05 15.66
C HIS A 211 -7.22 -20.54 14.19
N ASN A 212 -7.75 -19.35 13.94
CA ASN A 212 -7.69 -18.73 12.62
C ASN A 212 -6.33 -18.06 12.37
N VAL A 213 -5.70 -17.48 13.41
CA VAL A 213 -4.47 -16.68 13.30
C VAL A 213 -3.36 -17.33 12.46
N PRO A 214 -3.04 -18.62 12.59
CA PRO A 214 -1.96 -19.22 11.81
C PRO A 214 -2.16 -19.24 10.29
N ARG A 215 -3.39 -19.03 9.82
CA ARG A 215 -3.76 -19.13 8.41
C ARG A 215 -4.53 -17.90 7.90
N HIS A 216 -4.60 -16.84 8.69
CA HIS A 216 -5.35 -15.63 8.34
C HIS A 216 -4.40 -14.44 8.23
N VAL A 217 -4.66 -13.51 7.33
CA VAL A 217 -3.85 -12.29 7.17
C VAL A 217 -3.88 -11.39 8.42
N LEU A 218 -4.93 -11.50 9.25
CA LEU A 218 -5.04 -10.75 10.49
C LEU A 218 -4.20 -11.37 11.62
N ALA A 219 -3.50 -10.50 12.35
CA ALA A 219 -2.68 -10.87 13.48
C ALA A 219 -3.51 -11.21 14.74
N ALA A 220 -2.86 -11.79 15.75
CA ALA A 220 -3.47 -12.17 17.03
C ALA A 220 -4.16 -11.02 17.76
N ALA A 221 -3.73 -9.77 17.55
CA ALA A 221 -4.38 -8.56 18.09
C ALA A 221 -5.82 -8.37 17.61
N SER A 222 -6.22 -9.00 16.51
CA SER A 222 -7.58 -8.94 15.95
C SER A 222 -8.54 -10.00 16.53
N VAL A 223 -8.07 -10.89 17.41
CA VAL A 223 -8.91 -11.95 18.00
C VAL A 223 -10.09 -11.33 18.76
N GLY A 224 -11.29 -11.84 18.47
CA GLY A 224 -12.56 -11.35 19.02
C GLY A 224 -13.27 -10.30 18.13
N MET A 225 -12.58 -9.68 17.20
CA MET A 225 -13.20 -8.78 16.22
C MET A 225 -13.99 -9.58 15.17
N SER A 226 -14.99 -8.95 14.54
CA SER A 226 -15.55 -9.46 13.30
C SER A 226 -14.45 -9.57 12.25
N LYS A 227 -14.43 -10.65 11.44
CA LYS A 227 -13.43 -10.84 10.38
C LYS A 227 -13.44 -9.66 9.40
N VAL A 228 -14.62 -9.21 8.99
CA VAL A 228 -14.77 -8.13 8.02
C VAL A 228 -14.34 -6.77 8.59
N ASP A 229 -14.59 -6.50 9.88
CA ASP A 229 -14.16 -5.26 10.53
C ASP A 229 -12.63 -5.24 10.75
N GLY A 230 -12.07 -6.38 11.14
CA GLY A 230 -10.63 -6.55 11.26
C GLY A 230 -9.90 -6.35 9.93
N LEU A 231 -10.43 -6.93 8.84
CA LEU A 231 -9.89 -6.73 7.49
C LEU A 231 -10.01 -5.27 7.05
N LYS A 232 -11.17 -4.62 7.26
CA LYS A 232 -11.32 -3.19 6.97
C LYS A 232 -10.24 -2.37 7.68
N ALA A 233 -10.05 -2.58 8.98
CA ALA A 233 -9.06 -1.82 9.76
C ALA A 233 -7.62 -2.05 9.25
N SER A 234 -7.30 -3.29 8.87
CA SER A 234 -5.98 -3.64 8.31
C SER A 234 -5.78 -3.05 6.92
N LEU A 235 -6.76 -3.22 6.03
CA LEU A 235 -6.68 -2.77 4.65
C LEU A 235 -6.68 -1.24 4.52
N ASN A 236 -7.52 -0.54 5.28
CA ASN A 236 -7.53 0.93 5.26
C ASN A 236 -6.22 1.56 5.75
N ARG A 237 -5.47 0.85 6.59
CA ARG A 237 -4.14 1.30 7.03
C ARG A 237 -3.10 1.16 5.92
N GLN A 238 -3.16 0.06 5.17
CA GLN A 238 -2.19 -0.22 4.10
C GLN A 238 -2.62 0.39 2.76
N TRP A 239 -3.93 0.43 2.48
CA TRP A 239 -4.53 0.81 1.19
C TRP A 239 -5.66 1.83 1.40
N PRO A 240 -5.35 3.06 1.85
CA PRO A 240 -6.36 4.07 2.24
C PRO A 240 -7.24 4.52 1.07
N GLU A 241 -6.80 4.34 -0.17
CA GLU A 241 -7.56 4.71 -1.37
C GLU A 241 -8.72 3.75 -1.66
N SER A 242 -8.66 2.51 -1.16
CA SER A 242 -9.73 1.53 -1.35
C SER A 242 -10.85 1.75 -0.33
N ASN A 243 -12.07 1.89 -0.82
CA ASN A 243 -13.26 1.99 0.03
C ASN A 243 -13.72 0.59 0.47
N ILE A 244 -13.42 0.21 1.70
CA ILE A 244 -13.74 -1.10 2.26
C ILE A 244 -15.03 -1.02 3.06
N SER A 245 -16.06 -1.78 2.65
CA SER A 245 -17.36 -1.86 3.31
C SER A 245 -17.55 -3.23 3.98
N PRO A 246 -17.56 -3.30 5.32
CA PRO A 246 -17.73 -4.54 6.06
C PRO A 246 -19.23 -4.87 6.26
N TRP A 247 -19.58 -6.13 6.03
CA TRP A 247 -20.92 -6.66 6.21
C TRP A 247 -20.83 -7.93 7.08
N PRO A 248 -20.92 -7.82 8.42
CA PRO A 248 -20.83 -8.98 9.32
C PRO A 248 -22.14 -9.76 9.35
N ILE A 249 -22.51 -10.33 8.21
CA ILE A 249 -23.78 -11.03 7.99
C ILE A 249 -23.59 -12.37 7.30
N ASP A 250 -24.51 -13.29 7.55
CA ASP A 250 -24.65 -14.52 6.80
C ASP A 250 -25.36 -14.24 5.44
N LEU A 251 -24.70 -14.58 4.35
CA LEU A 251 -25.22 -14.32 3.00
C LEU A 251 -26.53 -15.07 2.69
N THR A 252 -26.76 -16.21 3.33
CA THR A 252 -27.97 -17.02 3.11
C THR A 252 -29.16 -16.48 3.90
N ALA A 253 -28.93 -16.13 5.16
CA ALA A 253 -29.95 -15.60 6.04
C ALA A 253 -30.34 -14.15 5.70
N ASN A 254 -29.43 -13.38 5.10
CA ASN A 254 -29.59 -11.95 4.82
C ASN A 254 -29.68 -11.63 3.32
N ALA A 255 -30.45 -12.41 2.57
CA ALA A 255 -30.59 -12.25 1.12
C ALA A 255 -31.10 -10.84 0.69
N ASN A 256 -31.85 -10.16 1.54
CA ASN A 256 -32.30 -8.78 1.32
C ASN A 256 -31.16 -7.77 1.27
N ILE A 257 -30.04 -8.02 1.96
CA ILE A 257 -28.81 -7.21 1.94
C ILE A 257 -27.88 -7.73 0.85
N THR A 258 -27.71 -9.04 0.75
CA THR A 258 -26.74 -9.66 -0.17
C THR A 258 -27.08 -9.40 -1.64
N ARG A 259 -28.39 -9.38 -2.01
CA ARG A 259 -28.80 -9.11 -3.39
C ARG A 259 -28.36 -7.74 -3.92
N PRO A 260 -28.64 -6.62 -3.24
CA PRO A 260 -28.15 -5.31 -3.68
C PRO A 260 -26.63 -5.24 -3.83
N LEU A 261 -25.88 -5.92 -2.97
CA LEU A 261 -24.41 -5.99 -3.08
C LEU A 261 -23.96 -6.74 -4.33
N ILE A 262 -24.63 -7.86 -4.64
CA ILE A 262 -24.38 -8.64 -5.87
C ILE A 262 -24.73 -7.81 -7.11
N ASP A 263 -25.87 -7.12 -7.10
CA ASP A 263 -26.31 -6.29 -8.23
C ASP A 263 -25.36 -5.12 -8.50
N ALA A 264 -24.74 -4.57 -7.45
CA ALA A 264 -23.79 -3.46 -7.54
C ALA A 264 -22.36 -3.89 -7.94
N ALA A 265 -21.99 -5.16 -7.73
CA ALA A 265 -20.63 -5.64 -7.97
C ALA A 265 -20.33 -5.80 -9.47
N ASP A 266 -19.08 -5.50 -9.87
CA ASP A 266 -18.55 -5.84 -11.20
C ASP A 266 -18.02 -7.27 -11.23
N ILE A 267 -17.51 -7.75 -10.09
CA ILE A 267 -17.03 -9.12 -9.90
C ILE A 267 -17.38 -9.62 -8.50
N ILE A 268 -17.71 -10.91 -8.40
CA ILE A 268 -17.95 -11.58 -7.13
C ILE A 268 -16.87 -12.63 -6.90
N ILE A 269 -16.29 -12.64 -5.73
CA ILE A 269 -15.32 -13.66 -5.29
C ILE A 269 -15.94 -14.39 -4.10
N CYS A 270 -16.14 -15.69 -4.24
CA CYS A 270 -16.78 -16.53 -3.24
C CYS A 270 -15.80 -17.54 -2.67
N THR A 271 -15.42 -17.34 -1.42
CA THR A 271 -14.47 -18.17 -0.68
C THR A 271 -15.10 -18.79 0.57
N VAL A 272 -16.42 -18.77 0.64
CA VAL A 272 -17.16 -19.37 1.78
C VAL A 272 -16.97 -20.88 1.81
N ASP A 273 -16.93 -21.39 3.00
CA ASP A 273 -16.91 -22.82 3.27
C ASP A 273 -18.22 -23.51 3.06
N GLY A 274 -18.76 -24.40 2.98
CA GLY A 274 -20.09 -24.95 2.88
C GLY A 274 -20.68 -24.96 1.49
N VAL A 275 -21.51 -25.95 1.25
CA VAL A 275 -22.15 -26.20 -0.02
C VAL A 275 -23.29 -25.21 -0.30
N GLU A 276 -24.12 -24.98 0.72
CA GLU A 276 -25.32 -24.16 0.61
C GLU A 276 -25.01 -22.69 0.32
N PRO A 277 -24.10 -22.01 1.06
CA PRO A 277 -23.74 -20.64 0.76
C PRO A 277 -23.18 -20.47 -0.65
N ARG A 278 -22.39 -21.43 -1.14
CA ARG A 278 -21.88 -21.41 -2.52
C ARG A 278 -22.99 -21.53 -3.57
N ARG A 279 -23.98 -22.39 -3.31
CA ARG A 279 -25.16 -22.52 -4.19
C ARG A 279 -25.98 -21.24 -4.22
N VAL A 280 -26.18 -20.62 -3.06
CA VAL A 280 -26.88 -19.33 -2.98
C VAL A 280 -26.11 -18.26 -3.74
N ALA A 281 -24.80 -18.13 -3.54
CA ALA A 281 -23.95 -17.19 -4.27
C ALA A 281 -24.01 -17.44 -5.80
N ASN A 282 -23.91 -18.70 -6.25
CA ASN A 282 -24.02 -19.09 -7.63
C ASN A 282 -25.39 -18.70 -8.24
N TYR A 283 -26.45 -18.99 -7.53
CA TYR A 283 -27.81 -18.66 -7.98
C TYR A 283 -28.01 -17.15 -8.10
N LEU A 284 -27.63 -16.39 -7.09
CA LEU A 284 -27.81 -14.94 -7.07
C LEU A 284 -26.93 -14.24 -8.13
N ALA A 285 -25.68 -14.65 -8.27
CA ALA A 285 -24.78 -14.10 -9.29
C ALA A 285 -25.29 -14.35 -10.71
N ARG A 286 -25.74 -15.58 -11.00
CA ARG A 286 -26.34 -15.91 -12.31
C ARG A 286 -27.59 -15.11 -12.60
N ARG A 287 -28.49 -14.98 -11.62
CA ARG A 287 -29.72 -14.20 -11.75
C ARG A 287 -29.45 -12.72 -12.01
N ALA A 288 -28.42 -12.18 -11.39
CA ALA A 288 -27.97 -10.80 -11.57
C ALA A 288 -27.10 -10.58 -12.85
N GLY A 289 -26.77 -11.66 -13.58
CA GLY A 289 -25.89 -11.57 -14.74
C GLY A 289 -24.45 -11.14 -14.37
N LYS A 290 -23.97 -11.51 -13.17
CA LYS A 290 -22.65 -11.11 -12.67
C LYS A 290 -21.64 -12.24 -12.76
N PRO A 291 -20.36 -11.94 -13.12
CA PRO A 291 -19.30 -12.93 -13.09
C PRO A 291 -18.96 -13.29 -11.63
N ILE A 292 -18.71 -14.57 -11.38
CA ILE A 292 -18.34 -15.06 -10.06
C ILE A 292 -17.15 -16.01 -10.14
N VAL A 293 -16.21 -15.86 -9.21
CA VAL A 293 -15.08 -16.76 -9.01
C VAL A 293 -15.24 -17.45 -7.67
N PHE A 294 -15.28 -18.77 -7.69
CA PHE A 294 -15.22 -19.58 -6.49
C PHE A 294 -13.77 -20.01 -6.24
N ALA A 295 -13.33 -19.95 -5.00
CA ALA A 295 -12.06 -20.49 -4.56
C ALA A 295 -12.24 -21.28 -3.26
N CYS A 296 -11.68 -22.48 -3.20
CA CYS A 296 -11.72 -23.31 -1.99
C CYS A 296 -10.61 -24.35 -1.98
N VAL A 297 -10.45 -24.94 -0.80
CA VAL A 297 -9.58 -26.08 -0.58
C VAL A 297 -10.44 -27.31 -0.35
N LEU A 298 -10.09 -28.42 -1.00
CA LEU A 298 -10.81 -29.67 -0.97
C LEU A 298 -9.90 -30.78 -0.39
N ALA A 299 -10.54 -31.88 0.04
CA ALA A 299 -9.88 -33.10 0.49
C ALA A 299 -8.78 -32.83 1.52
N ASP A 300 -9.13 -32.19 2.63
CA ASP A 300 -8.23 -31.90 3.77
C ASP A 300 -6.94 -31.17 3.36
N GLY A 301 -7.07 -30.23 2.43
CA GLY A 301 -5.93 -29.41 2.00
C GLY A 301 -5.13 -29.98 0.81
N ARG A 302 -5.55 -31.10 0.24
CA ARG A 302 -4.82 -31.74 -0.86
C ARG A 302 -4.99 -31.07 -2.22
N TYR A 303 -6.13 -30.40 -2.43
CA TYR A 303 -6.47 -29.76 -3.71
C TYR A 303 -7.01 -28.36 -3.49
N GLY A 304 -6.52 -27.39 -4.28
CA GLY A 304 -7.13 -26.09 -4.45
C GLY A 304 -8.03 -26.10 -5.68
N GLU A 305 -9.22 -25.53 -5.55
CA GLU A 305 -10.13 -25.33 -6.69
C GLU A 305 -10.37 -23.84 -6.90
N ILE A 306 -10.20 -23.39 -8.16
CA ILE A 306 -10.64 -22.09 -8.63
C ILE A 306 -11.58 -22.30 -9.80
N LEU A 307 -12.84 -21.86 -9.66
CA LEU A 307 -13.87 -21.96 -10.68
C LEU A 307 -14.38 -20.59 -11.06
N ARG A 308 -14.10 -20.14 -12.27
CA ARG A 308 -14.65 -18.90 -12.83
C ARG A 308 -15.92 -19.19 -13.64
N ILE A 309 -17.01 -18.56 -13.26
CA ILE A 309 -18.28 -18.61 -13.97
C ILE A 309 -18.56 -17.25 -14.59
N ARG A 310 -18.76 -17.24 -15.91
CA ARG A 310 -19.13 -16.04 -16.64
C ARG A 310 -20.63 -15.76 -16.48
N ALA A 311 -21.02 -14.50 -16.65
CA ALA A 311 -22.40 -14.05 -16.61
C ALA A 311 -23.20 -14.40 -17.89
N LEU A 312 -22.91 -15.53 -18.51
CA LEU A 312 -23.56 -15.97 -19.75
C LEU A 312 -24.51 -17.12 -19.44
N PRO A 313 -25.80 -17.04 -19.87
CA PRO A 313 -26.80 -18.07 -19.55
C PRO A 313 -26.47 -19.44 -20.14
N GLU A 314 -25.79 -19.48 -21.28
CA GLU A 314 -25.42 -20.69 -22.02
C GLU A 314 -24.24 -21.47 -21.44
N VAL A 315 -23.44 -20.86 -20.52
CA VAL A 315 -22.34 -21.56 -19.89
C VAL A 315 -22.78 -22.26 -18.61
N GLY A 316 -22.12 -23.36 -18.29
CA GLY A 316 -22.34 -24.14 -17.08
C GLY A 316 -22.10 -23.32 -15.81
N CYS A 317 -22.75 -23.69 -14.73
CA CYS A 317 -22.62 -23.10 -13.40
C CYS A 317 -21.96 -24.07 -12.42
N LEU A 318 -21.80 -23.64 -11.18
CA LEU A 318 -21.25 -24.49 -10.11
C LEU A 318 -21.98 -25.84 -10.01
N ASP A 319 -23.32 -25.83 -9.99
CA ASP A 319 -24.09 -27.05 -9.90
C ASP A 319 -23.96 -27.96 -11.13
N CYS A 320 -23.84 -27.37 -12.32
CA CYS A 320 -23.57 -28.14 -13.55
C CYS A 320 -22.21 -28.85 -13.46
N GLN A 321 -21.19 -28.17 -12.99
CA GLN A 321 -19.86 -28.75 -12.81
C GLN A 321 -19.86 -29.81 -11.73
N ARG A 322 -20.47 -29.57 -10.59
CA ARG A 322 -20.56 -30.55 -9.49
C ARG A 322 -21.33 -31.81 -9.93
N ARG A 323 -22.37 -31.64 -10.71
CA ARG A 323 -23.11 -32.78 -11.31
C ARG A 323 -22.19 -33.58 -12.21
N TYR A 324 -21.51 -32.92 -13.17
CA TYR A 324 -20.58 -33.57 -14.07
C TYR A 324 -19.49 -34.35 -13.34
N MET A 325 -18.85 -33.71 -12.34
CA MET A 325 -17.78 -34.34 -11.56
C MET A 325 -18.29 -35.57 -10.79
N ARG A 326 -19.48 -35.50 -10.22
CA ARG A 326 -20.13 -36.60 -9.51
C ARG A 326 -20.47 -37.77 -10.46
N ASP A 327 -21.10 -37.45 -11.58
CA ASP A 327 -21.51 -38.46 -12.57
C ASP A 327 -20.30 -39.19 -13.19
N ASN A 328 -19.13 -38.58 -13.13
CA ASN A 328 -17.85 -39.16 -13.62
C ASN A 328 -16.93 -39.66 -12.47
N GLY A 329 -17.42 -39.76 -11.24
CA GLY A 329 -16.65 -40.27 -10.11
C GLY A 329 -15.42 -39.42 -9.72
N MET A 330 -15.42 -38.13 -10.07
CA MET A 330 -14.29 -37.24 -9.82
C MET A 330 -14.32 -36.61 -8.42
N ILE A 331 -15.47 -36.63 -7.78
CA ILE A 331 -15.67 -36.16 -6.40
C ILE A 331 -16.59 -37.13 -5.68
N ASP A 332 -16.36 -37.30 -4.37
CA ASP A 332 -17.25 -38.02 -3.49
C ASP A 332 -18.63 -37.33 -3.41
N PRO A 333 -19.70 -38.09 -3.10
CA PRO A 333 -21.00 -37.48 -2.80
C PRO A 333 -20.83 -36.43 -1.70
N GLU A 334 -21.38 -35.25 -1.94
CA GLU A 334 -21.38 -34.19 -0.92
C GLU A 334 -22.07 -34.70 0.36
N PRO A 335 -21.47 -34.51 1.54
CA PRO A 335 -22.12 -34.89 2.79
C PRO A 335 -23.45 -34.17 2.92
N SER A 336 -24.47 -34.87 3.38
CA SER A 336 -25.84 -34.33 3.50
C SER A 336 -25.98 -33.24 4.58
N LEU A 337 -25.00 -33.11 5.44
CA LEU A 337 -24.95 -32.12 6.51
C LEU A 337 -23.58 -31.42 6.51
N ASP A 338 -23.62 -30.10 6.46
CA ASP A 338 -22.46 -29.27 6.73
C ASP A 338 -22.08 -29.48 8.20
N ARG A 339 -21.01 -30.23 8.45
CA ARG A 339 -20.44 -30.31 9.78
C ARG A 339 -19.59 -29.06 9.94
N GLY A 340 -20.18 -28.02 10.57
CA GLY A 340 -19.43 -26.84 10.99
C GLY A 340 -18.25 -27.27 11.85
N TYR A 341 -17.09 -26.72 11.55
CA TYR A 341 -15.91 -26.82 12.39
C TYR A 341 -16.04 -25.88 13.59
#